data_edceaca295071f103d31ea5a83a1e978
#
_entry.id   edceaca295071f103d31ea5a83a1e978
#
_cell.length_a   1.000
_cell.length_b   1.000
_cell.length_c   1.000
_cell.angle_alpha   90.00
_cell.angle_beta   90.00
_cell.angle_gamma   90.00
#
_symmetry.space_group_name_H-M   'P 1'
#
loop_
_entity.id
_entity.type
_entity.pdbx_description
1 polymer ?
#
loop_
_entity_poly.entity_id
_entity_poly.type
_entity_poly.pdbx_seq_one_letter_code
_entity_poly.pdbx_strand_id
1 'polypeptide(L)'
;NNADIKFDEITTEDGEKVELTNGNYSVYIESKNQDVRKEAFETLYKPYINLKNTFASTLGTEVKGHNFSALVHNYDSARQAALASNQVPEEVYDALVEVVNEKLPLLHRYIALQQKALGLDELHMYDLYVPITGDAPIKYNYEEAARASREALLPLGEEYAEIMKKAYADRWIDVAENIGKRSGGYSSGAYSTAPYILLNWHDELSNFFTLVHELGHSAHSYFTRNTQPKQYGDYSIFLAEIASTTNENILTDYLLKKHTDKEAQKYILNNYLHRFKSTIFRQTQFAEFEHQIHLMDQQGQPLTQES
;
A
#
# COMPACT_ATOMS: atom_id res chain seq x y z
N ASN A 1 -7.81 -19.72 1.43
CA ASN A 1 -8.64 -18.83 2.28
C ASN A 1 -9.58 -17.97 1.46
N ASN A 2 -9.12 -17.34 0.39
CA ASN A 2 -9.96 -16.45 -0.44
C ASN A 2 -11.16 -17.15 -1.12
N ALA A 3 -11.12 -18.46 -1.28
CA ALA A 3 -12.21 -19.23 -1.85
C ALA A 3 -13.19 -19.79 -0.80
N ASP A 4 -12.71 -20.03 0.41
CA ASP A 4 -13.47 -20.73 1.46
C ASP A 4 -14.13 -19.78 2.46
N ILE A 5 -13.52 -18.58 2.66
CA ILE A 5 -14.09 -17.56 3.53
C ILE A 5 -15.20 -16.85 2.78
N LYS A 6 -16.41 -16.92 3.32
CA LYS A 6 -17.60 -16.20 2.88
C LYS A 6 -18.01 -15.21 3.95
N PHE A 7 -18.52 -14.08 3.52
CA PHE A 7 -19.02 -13.03 4.41
C PHE A 7 -20.55 -13.04 4.36
N ASP A 8 -21.14 -12.59 5.45
CA ASP A 8 -22.60 -12.37 5.51
C ASP A 8 -23.01 -11.14 4.68
N GLU A 9 -24.31 -10.95 4.52
CA GLU A 9 -24.88 -9.74 3.93
C GLU A 9 -24.75 -8.57 4.91
N ILE A 10 -24.64 -7.35 4.35
CA ILE A 10 -24.72 -6.09 5.07
C ILE A 10 -25.89 -5.26 4.53
N THR A 11 -26.33 -4.28 5.31
CA THR A 11 -27.38 -3.35 4.92
C THR A 11 -26.77 -2.04 4.41
N THR A 12 -27.07 -1.66 3.18
CA THR A 12 -26.59 -0.40 2.58
C THR A 12 -27.34 0.83 3.15
N GLU A 13 -26.89 2.04 2.80
CA GLU A 13 -27.56 3.29 3.18
C GLU A 13 -29.02 3.37 2.70
N ASP A 14 -29.33 2.74 1.55
CA ASP A 14 -30.66 2.68 0.96
C ASP A 14 -31.54 1.56 1.55
N GLY A 15 -31.00 0.79 2.51
CA GLY A 15 -31.69 -0.33 3.16
C GLY A 15 -31.70 -1.63 2.36
N GLU A 16 -30.94 -1.71 1.28
CA GLU A 16 -30.77 -2.94 0.50
C GLU A 16 -29.78 -3.88 1.19
N LYS A 17 -30.02 -5.19 1.04
CA LYS A 17 -29.08 -6.22 1.50
C LYS A 17 -28.14 -6.64 0.37
N VAL A 18 -26.85 -6.61 0.66
CA VAL A 18 -25.80 -6.99 -0.29
C VAL A 18 -24.79 -7.93 0.37
N GLU A 19 -24.38 -8.96 -0.35
CA GLU A 19 -23.30 -9.85 0.11
C GLU A 19 -21.99 -9.06 0.15
N LEU A 20 -21.33 -9.09 1.31
CA LEU A 20 -20.01 -8.47 1.46
C LEU A 20 -18.95 -9.36 0.79
N THR A 21 -17.99 -8.74 0.15
CA THR A 21 -16.82 -9.39 -0.46
C THR A 21 -15.55 -8.58 -0.18
N ASN A 22 -14.39 -9.18 -0.32
CA ASN A 22 -13.12 -8.43 -0.27
C ASN A 22 -13.05 -7.34 -1.35
N GLY A 23 -13.73 -7.52 -2.47
CA GLY A 23 -13.74 -6.57 -3.59
C GLY A 23 -14.62 -5.33 -3.35
N ASN A 24 -15.77 -5.50 -2.68
CA ASN A 24 -16.69 -4.38 -2.42
C ASN A 24 -16.54 -3.77 -1.01
N TYR A 25 -15.71 -4.35 -0.13
CA TYR A 25 -15.51 -3.85 1.24
C TYR A 25 -15.11 -2.38 1.29
N SER A 26 -14.22 -1.95 0.39
CA SER A 26 -13.76 -0.55 0.33
C SER A 26 -14.91 0.44 0.15
N VAL A 27 -15.90 0.10 -0.65
CA VAL A 27 -17.08 0.95 -0.88
C VAL A 27 -17.85 1.21 0.42
N TYR A 28 -18.03 0.17 1.24
CA TYR A 28 -18.82 0.27 2.47
C TYR A 28 -18.04 0.83 3.67
N ILE A 29 -16.75 0.55 3.77
CA ILE A 29 -15.90 1.11 4.84
C ILE A 29 -15.63 2.61 4.63
N GLU A 30 -15.81 3.13 3.42
CA GLU A 30 -15.71 4.56 3.09
C GLU A 30 -17.06 5.27 3.10
N SER A 31 -18.18 4.56 3.39
CA SER A 31 -19.52 5.17 3.49
C SER A 31 -19.56 6.33 4.48
N LYS A 32 -20.36 7.37 4.19
CA LYS A 32 -20.60 8.49 5.11
C LYS A 32 -21.41 8.05 6.34
N ASN A 33 -22.20 6.98 6.22
CA ASN A 33 -22.99 6.41 7.31
C ASN A 33 -22.13 5.52 8.21
N GLN A 34 -22.02 5.87 9.49
CA GLN A 34 -21.20 5.14 10.47
C GLN A 34 -21.72 3.72 10.72
N ASP A 35 -23.03 3.50 10.71
CA ASP A 35 -23.62 2.18 10.95
C ASP A 35 -23.25 1.21 9.81
N VAL A 36 -23.28 1.67 8.55
CA VAL A 36 -22.84 0.89 7.39
C VAL A 36 -21.36 0.52 7.51
N ARG A 37 -20.49 1.46 7.88
CA ARG A 37 -19.07 1.18 8.08
C ARG A 37 -18.84 0.14 9.17
N LYS A 38 -19.54 0.30 10.29
CA LYS A 38 -19.48 -0.63 11.42
C LYS A 38 -19.90 -2.03 11.01
N GLU A 39 -21.08 -2.16 10.37
CA GLU A 39 -21.60 -3.44 9.93
C GLU A 39 -20.65 -4.11 8.92
N ALA A 40 -20.13 -3.36 7.96
CA ALA A 40 -19.14 -3.86 7.00
C ALA A 40 -17.85 -4.36 7.68
N PHE A 41 -17.33 -3.60 8.64
CA PHE A 41 -16.15 -3.96 9.40
C PHE A 41 -16.35 -5.24 10.23
N GLU A 42 -17.41 -5.29 11.02
CA GLU A 42 -17.73 -6.43 11.87
C GLU A 42 -18.01 -7.69 11.02
N THR A 43 -18.72 -7.54 9.91
CA THR A 43 -19.03 -8.64 8.98
C THR A 43 -17.75 -9.16 8.29
N LEU A 44 -16.83 -8.28 7.89
CA LEU A 44 -15.54 -8.70 7.33
C LEU A 44 -14.70 -9.49 8.33
N TYR A 45 -14.57 -9.00 9.56
CA TYR A 45 -13.68 -9.62 10.55
C TYR A 45 -14.26 -10.87 11.22
N LYS A 46 -15.58 -11.06 11.24
CA LYS A 46 -16.26 -12.20 11.87
C LYS A 46 -15.69 -13.57 11.46
N PRO A 47 -15.56 -13.92 10.17
CA PRO A 47 -15.00 -15.23 9.79
C PRO A 47 -13.51 -15.36 10.15
N TYR A 48 -12.73 -14.26 10.12
CA TYR A 48 -11.33 -14.30 10.57
C TYR A 48 -11.22 -14.55 12.07
N ILE A 49 -12.07 -13.92 12.88
CA ILE A 49 -12.15 -14.16 14.32
C ILE A 49 -12.51 -15.62 14.62
N ASN A 50 -13.44 -16.20 13.86
CA ASN A 50 -13.82 -17.59 13.99
C ASN A 50 -12.66 -18.56 13.68
N LEU A 51 -11.71 -18.17 12.85
CA LEU A 51 -10.53 -18.95 12.47
C LEU A 51 -9.25 -18.50 13.18
N LYS A 52 -9.32 -17.65 14.20
CA LYS A 52 -8.16 -17.04 14.86
C LYS A 52 -7.09 -18.03 15.32
N ASN A 53 -7.49 -19.19 15.86
CA ASN A 53 -6.56 -20.24 16.29
C ASN A 53 -5.81 -20.85 15.10
N THR A 54 -6.48 -21.03 13.97
CA THR A 54 -5.84 -21.53 12.73
C THR A 54 -4.84 -20.51 12.20
N PHE A 55 -5.21 -19.22 12.15
CA PHE A 55 -4.30 -18.16 11.73
C PHE A 55 -3.10 -18.03 12.67
N ALA A 56 -3.31 -18.05 13.98
CA ALA A 56 -2.22 -18.02 14.95
C ALA A 56 -1.27 -19.23 14.80
N SER A 57 -1.81 -20.42 14.58
CA SER A 57 -1.00 -21.63 14.37
C SER A 57 -0.20 -21.59 13.07
N THR A 58 -0.80 -21.11 11.97
CA THR A 58 -0.09 -20.99 10.68
C THR A 58 0.99 -19.92 10.74
N LEU A 59 0.70 -18.74 11.32
CA LEU A 59 1.67 -17.67 11.51
C LEU A 59 2.82 -18.14 12.44
N GLY A 60 2.50 -18.77 13.57
CA GLY A 60 3.51 -19.32 14.49
C GLY A 60 4.40 -20.39 13.85
N THR A 61 3.86 -21.16 12.91
CA THR A 61 4.66 -22.14 12.13
C THR A 61 5.63 -21.44 11.19
N GLU A 62 5.19 -20.38 10.51
CA GLU A 62 6.05 -19.57 9.63
C GLU A 62 7.18 -18.91 10.42
N VAL A 63 6.86 -18.27 11.56
CA VAL A 63 7.86 -17.68 12.48
C VAL A 63 8.91 -18.69 12.91
N LYS A 64 8.50 -19.91 13.30
CA LYS A 64 9.43 -21.00 13.65
C LYS A 64 10.31 -21.40 12.46
N GLY A 65 9.73 -21.45 11.26
CA GLY A 65 10.49 -21.72 10.03
C GLY A 65 11.57 -20.67 9.77
N HIS A 66 11.25 -19.39 9.93
CA HIS A 66 12.21 -18.29 9.77
C HIS A 66 13.31 -18.35 10.82
N ASN A 67 12.99 -18.52 12.10
CA ASN A 67 13.97 -18.63 13.18
C ASN A 67 14.86 -19.88 13.02
N PHE A 68 14.30 -21.01 12.61
CA PHE A 68 15.07 -22.21 12.29
C PHE A 68 16.02 -21.96 11.11
N SER A 69 15.52 -21.33 10.04
CA SER A 69 16.34 -20.99 8.88
C SER A 69 17.49 -20.06 9.24
N ALA A 70 17.25 -19.03 10.03
CA ALA A 70 18.28 -18.12 10.53
C ALA A 70 19.36 -18.89 11.33
N LEU A 71 18.93 -19.75 12.25
CA LEU A 71 19.84 -20.54 13.09
C LEU A 71 20.77 -21.45 12.24
N VAL A 72 20.22 -22.20 11.29
CA VAL A 72 21.02 -23.13 10.47
C VAL A 72 21.94 -22.42 9.48
N HIS A 73 21.70 -21.15 9.16
CA HIS A 73 22.56 -20.32 8.35
C HIS A 73 23.49 -19.42 9.17
N ASN A 74 23.57 -19.63 10.50
CA ASN A 74 24.42 -18.89 11.43
C ASN A 74 24.13 -17.39 11.52
N TYR A 75 22.85 -17.00 11.45
CA TYR A 75 22.39 -15.66 11.81
C TYR A 75 21.90 -15.65 13.26
N ASP A 76 22.07 -14.54 13.95
CA ASP A 76 21.64 -14.37 15.34
C ASP A 76 20.12 -14.27 15.46
N SER A 77 19.42 -13.85 14.39
CA SER A 77 17.97 -13.71 14.36
C SER A 77 17.40 -13.83 12.93
N ALA A 78 16.10 -14.11 12.84
CA ALA A 78 15.38 -14.05 11.56
C ALA A 78 15.44 -12.66 10.95
N ARG A 79 15.39 -11.58 11.77
CA ARG A 79 15.55 -10.20 11.33
C ARG A 79 16.91 -9.97 10.66
N GLN A 80 17.98 -10.39 11.33
CA GLN A 80 19.32 -10.29 10.76
C GLN A 80 19.42 -11.02 9.42
N ALA A 81 18.90 -12.25 9.34
CA ALA A 81 18.92 -13.03 8.11
C ALA A 81 18.16 -12.32 6.95
N ALA A 82 16.98 -11.75 7.25
CA ALA A 82 16.18 -11.03 6.28
C ALA A 82 16.87 -9.76 5.77
N LEU A 83 17.44 -8.96 6.66
CA LEU A 83 18.15 -7.72 6.32
C LEU A 83 19.48 -7.99 5.59
N ALA A 84 20.19 -9.04 5.95
CA ALA A 84 21.47 -9.42 5.33
C ALA A 84 21.33 -9.69 3.83
N SER A 85 20.21 -10.25 3.39
CA SER A 85 19.95 -10.51 1.96
C SER A 85 19.95 -9.22 1.12
N ASN A 86 19.62 -8.10 1.72
CA ASN A 86 19.60 -6.76 1.11
C ASN A 86 20.77 -5.88 1.56
N GLN A 87 21.71 -6.43 2.35
CA GLN A 87 22.87 -5.72 2.92
C GLN A 87 22.45 -4.48 3.75
N VAL A 88 21.35 -4.59 4.47
CA VAL A 88 20.84 -3.55 5.36
C VAL A 88 21.29 -3.83 6.79
N PRO A 89 22.02 -2.94 7.46
CA PRO A 89 22.36 -3.08 8.88
C PRO A 89 21.12 -3.06 9.76
N GLU A 90 21.12 -3.83 10.87
CA GLU A 90 19.98 -3.88 11.80
C GLU A 90 19.70 -2.51 12.44
N GLU A 91 20.71 -1.67 12.62
CA GLU A 91 20.60 -0.31 13.16
C GLU A 91 19.71 0.60 12.28
N VAL A 92 19.60 0.34 10.97
CA VAL A 92 18.69 1.07 10.08
C VAL A 92 17.23 0.74 10.44
N TYR A 93 16.95 -0.53 10.70
CA TYR A 93 15.64 -0.97 11.15
C TYR A 93 15.29 -0.37 12.52
N ASP A 94 16.20 -0.47 13.48
CA ASP A 94 16.01 0.06 14.83
C ASP A 94 15.76 1.56 14.82
N ALA A 95 16.55 2.32 14.05
CA ALA A 95 16.39 3.77 13.89
C ALA A 95 15.02 4.12 13.24
N LEU A 96 14.56 3.32 12.26
CA LEU A 96 13.24 3.52 11.66
C LEU A 96 12.12 3.38 12.69
N VAL A 97 12.14 2.29 13.46
CA VAL A 97 11.12 2.03 14.51
C VAL A 97 11.14 3.12 15.56
N GLU A 98 12.32 3.51 16.06
CA GLU A 98 12.50 4.56 17.04
C GLU A 98 11.93 5.90 16.56
N VAL A 99 12.33 6.36 15.37
CA VAL A 99 11.89 7.64 14.80
C VAL A 99 10.39 7.64 14.54
N VAL A 100 9.82 6.54 14.01
CA VAL A 100 8.37 6.47 13.78
C VAL A 100 7.59 6.50 15.08
N ASN A 101 8.07 5.80 16.14
CA ASN A 101 7.46 5.88 17.46
C ASN A 101 7.54 7.29 18.08
N GLU A 102 8.65 8.00 17.93
CA GLU A 102 8.74 9.41 18.33
C GLU A 102 7.74 10.31 17.61
N LYS A 103 7.38 9.98 16.35
CA LYS A 103 6.46 10.76 15.51
C LYS A 103 5.00 10.33 15.63
N LEU A 104 4.66 9.31 16.43
CA LEU A 104 3.26 8.93 16.70
C LEU A 104 2.35 10.10 17.11
N PRO A 105 2.80 11.12 17.88
CA PRO A 105 1.97 12.29 18.15
C PRO A 105 1.48 13.02 16.90
N LEU A 106 2.21 12.97 15.77
CA LEU A 106 1.75 13.55 14.50
C LEU A 106 0.61 12.74 13.91
N LEU A 107 0.71 11.39 13.94
CA LEU A 107 -0.38 10.50 13.54
C LEU A 107 -1.62 10.75 14.41
N HIS A 108 -1.47 10.83 15.72
CA HIS A 108 -2.58 11.09 16.65
C HIS A 108 -3.26 12.44 16.36
N ARG A 109 -2.50 13.48 16.01
CA ARG A 109 -3.06 14.77 15.58
C ARG A 109 -3.87 14.64 14.28
N TYR A 110 -3.40 13.86 13.33
CA TYR A 110 -4.13 13.60 12.08
C TYR A 110 -5.42 12.83 12.34
N ILE A 111 -5.38 11.80 13.20
CA ILE A 111 -6.58 11.04 13.60
C ILE A 111 -7.60 11.93 14.34
N ALA A 112 -7.14 12.79 15.24
CA ALA A 112 -8.00 13.77 15.92
C ALA A 112 -8.64 14.77 14.93
N LEU A 113 -7.90 15.16 13.87
CA LEU A 113 -8.46 15.98 12.80
C LEU A 113 -9.54 15.22 12.02
N GLN A 114 -9.33 13.93 11.72
CA GLN A 114 -10.35 13.08 11.08
C GLN A 114 -11.62 12.99 11.94
N GLN A 115 -11.49 12.70 13.23
CA GLN A 115 -12.61 12.65 14.17
C GLN A 115 -13.42 13.95 14.15
N LYS A 116 -12.74 15.08 14.25
CA LYS A 116 -13.37 16.42 14.23
C LYS A 116 -14.04 16.71 12.89
N ALA A 117 -13.40 16.37 11.76
CA ALA A 117 -13.94 16.63 10.44
C ALA A 117 -15.18 15.77 10.13
N LEU A 118 -15.23 14.55 10.66
CA LEU A 118 -16.38 13.65 10.55
C LEU A 118 -17.48 13.96 11.55
N GLY A 119 -17.24 14.83 12.54
CA GLY A 119 -18.23 15.18 13.57
C GLY A 119 -18.56 14.04 14.53
N LEU A 120 -17.60 13.12 14.76
CA LEU A 120 -17.81 11.94 15.60
C LEU A 120 -17.42 12.23 17.05
N ASP A 121 -18.29 11.80 17.99
CA ASP A 121 -17.98 11.85 19.42
C ASP A 121 -16.86 10.85 19.77
N GLU A 122 -16.87 9.67 19.18
CA GLU A 122 -15.86 8.64 19.31
C GLU A 122 -15.48 8.10 17.92
N LEU A 123 -14.16 7.93 17.69
CA LEU A 123 -13.62 7.42 16.45
C LEU A 123 -13.18 5.97 16.63
N HIS A 124 -13.68 5.10 15.79
CA HIS A 124 -13.38 3.66 15.78
C HIS A 124 -12.49 3.28 14.57
N MET A 125 -11.99 2.05 14.58
CA MET A 125 -11.15 1.52 13.48
C MET A 125 -11.85 1.58 12.13
N TYR A 126 -13.16 1.40 12.09
CA TYR A 126 -13.96 1.49 10.86
C TYR A 126 -14.15 2.91 10.34
N ASP A 127 -13.80 3.93 11.11
CA ASP A 127 -13.91 5.34 10.69
C ASP A 127 -12.61 5.87 10.02
N LEU A 128 -11.52 5.11 10.08
CA LEU A 128 -10.20 5.55 9.62
C LEU A 128 -10.06 5.67 8.10
N TYR A 129 -11.00 5.14 7.33
CA TYR A 129 -10.96 5.09 5.88
C TYR A 129 -11.87 6.11 5.20
N VAL A 130 -12.75 6.75 5.96
CA VAL A 130 -13.71 7.73 5.42
C VAL A 130 -12.99 8.97 4.91
N PRO A 131 -13.28 9.40 3.67
CA PRO A 131 -12.78 10.66 3.15
C PRO A 131 -13.30 11.86 3.97
N ILE A 132 -12.40 12.69 4.50
CA ILE A 132 -12.75 13.87 5.29
C ILE A 132 -12.93 15.14 4.42
N THR A 133 -12.73 15.04 3.13
CA THR A 133 -12.79 16.16 2.17
C THR A 133 -14.03 16.15 1.26
N GLY A 134 -15.02 15.31 1.60
CA GLY A 134 -16.22 15.16 0.76
C GLY A 134 -15.97 14.36 -0.51
N ASP A 135 -16.88 14.51 -1.49
CA ASP A 135 -16.79 13.81 -2.76
C ASP A 135 -15.55 14.26 -3.55
N ALA A 136 -14.92 13.35 -4.31
CA ALA A 136 -13.72 13.63 -5.06
C ALA A 136 -13.94 14.74 -6.12
N PRO A 137 -13.36 15.95 -5.92
CA PRO A 137 -13.54 17.05 -6.86
C PRO A 137 -12.67 16.90 -8.12
N ILE A 138 -11.78 15.90 -8.11
CA ILE A 138 -10.80 15.65 -9.17
C ILE A 138 -10.92 14.20 -9.63
N LYS A 139 -11.19 14.03 -10.91
CA LYS A 139 -11.17 12.74 -11.59
C LYS A 139 -10.25 12.82 -12.81
N TYR A 140 -9.62 11.72 -13.12
CA TYR A 140 -8.81 11.56 -14.33
C TYR A 140 -9.20 10.26 -15.01
N ASN A 141 -9.64 10.34 -16.26
CA ASN A 141 -9.67 9.15 -17.09
C ASN A 141 -8.23 8.74 -17.45
N TYR A 142 -8.06 7.55 -17.99
CA TYR A 142 -6.73 7.01 -18.27
C TYR A 142 -5.91 7.88 -19.23
N GLU A 143 -6.52 8.39 -20.30
CA GLU A 143 -5.85 9.24 -21.29
C GLU A 143 -5.40 10.57 -20.70
N GLU A 144 -6.22 11.15 -19.84
CA GLU A 144 -5.89 12.38 -19.10
C GLU A 144 -4.76 12.14 -18.12
N ALA A 145 -4.82 11.04 -17.36
CA ALA A 145 -3.76 10.63 -16.44
C ALA A 145 -2.45 10.33 -17.18
N ALA A 146 -2.51 9.65 -18.31
CA ALA A 146 -1.34 9.36 -19.16
C ALA A 146 -0.69 10.62 -19.74
N ARG A 147 -1.47 11.65 -20.05
CA ARG A 147 -0.95 12.94 -20.48
C ARG A 147 -0.34 13.71 -19.31
N ALA A 148 -1.10 13.80 -18.22
CA ALA A 148 -0.69 14.54 -17.03
C ALA A 148 0.54 13.89 -16.34
N SER A 149 0.68 12.56 -16.34
CA SER A 149 1.88 11.89 -15.81
C SER A 149 3.15 12.29 -16.57
N ARG A 150 3.08 12.35 -17.90
CA ARG A 150 4.22 12.78 -18.73
C ARG A 150 4.61 14.24 -18.47
N GLU A 151 3.62 15.11 -18.25
CA GLU A 151 3.86 16.52 -17.89
C GLU A 151 4.46 16.63 -16.49
N ALA A 152 3.89 15.91 -15.52
CA ALA A 152 4.33 15.94 -14.12
C ALA A 152 5.78 15.49 -13.97
N LEU A 153 6.19 14.44 -14.70
CA LEU A 153 7.50 13.80 -14.56
C LEU A 153 8.62 14.46 -15.42
N LEU A 154 8.33 15.51 -16.17
CA LEU A 154 9.34 16.27 -16.94
C LEU A 154 10.55 16.75 -16.10
N PRO A 155 10.40 17.14 -14.82
CA PRO A 155 11.56 17.53 -14.00
C PRO A 155 12.63 16.46 -13.83
N LEU A 156 12.32 15.17 -14.09
CA LEU A 156 13.27 14.06 -14.06
C LEU A 156 14.21 14.00 -15.29
N GLY A 157 14.02 14.89 -16.27
CA GLY A 157 14.88 15.05 -17.42
C GLY A 157 14.43 14.31 -18.67
N GLU A 158 15.14 14.59 -19.79
CA GLU A 158 14.74 14.13 -21.12
C GLU A 158 14.79 12.61 -21.26
N GLU A 159 15.82 11.96 -20.73
CA GLU A 159 15.96 10.51 -20.79
C GLU A 159 14.80 9.79 -20.10
N TYR A 160 14.37 10.29 -18.92
CA TYR A 160 13.21 9.77 -18.20
C TYR A 160 11.93 9.99 -19.00
N ALA A 161 11.77 11.17 -19.60
CA ALA A 161 10.60 11.51 -20.43
C ALA A 161 10.48 10.58 -21.66
N GLU A 162 11.60 10.20 -22.29
CA GLU A 162 11.59 9.25 -23.41
C GLU A 162 11.16 7.84 -22.96
N ILE A 163 11.57 7.39 -21.75
CA ILE A 163 11.10 6.11 -21.17
C ILE A 163 9.59 6.16 -20.95
N MET A 164 9.06 7.28 -20.42
CA MET A 164 7.62 7.46 -20.23
C MET A 164 6.87 7.40 -21.55
N LYS A 165 7.35 8.07 -22.60
CA LYS A 165 6.75 7.99 -23.95
C LYS A 165 6.73 6.54 -24.45
N LYS A 166 7.84 5.83 -24.27
CA LYS A 166 7.97 4.44 -24.69
C LYS A 166 7.00 3.52 -23.94
N ALA A 167 6.83 3.71 -22.63
CA ALA A 167 5.88 2.93 -21.82
C ALA A 167 4.45 2.98 -22.37
N TYR A 168 4.01 4.13 -22.83
CA TYR A 168 2.68 4.30 -23.42
C TYR A 168 2.63 3.81 -24.89
N ALA A 169 3.64 4.13 -25.70
CA ALA A 169 3.67 3.79 -27.14
C ALA A 169 3.81 2.27 -27.36
N ASP A 170 4.67 1.61 -26.59
CA ASP A 170 5.00 0.19 -26.73
C ASP A 170 4.07 -0.70 -25.90
N ARG A 171 2.96 -0.16 -25.37
CA ARG A 171 1.92 -0.91 -24.68
C ARG A 171 2.43 -1.70 -23.47
N TRP A 172 3.23 -1.07 -22.61
CA TRP A 172 3.68 -1.73 -21.38
C TRP A 172 2.58 -1.89 -20.33
N ILE A 173 1.44 -1.17 -20.49
CA ILE A 173 0.42 -1.01 -19.46
C ILE A 173 -0.85 -1.75 -19.83
N ASP A 174 -1.21 -2.74 -19.02
CA ASP A 174 -2.51 -3.42 -19.07
C ASP A 174 -3.48 -2.72 -18.12
N VAL A 175 -4.41 -1.95 -18.68
CA VAL A 175 -5.18 -0.92 -17.98
C VAL A 175 -6.47 -1.45 -17.36
N ALA A 176 -7.28 -2.17 -18.15
CA ALA A 176 -8.67 -2.48 -17.80
C ALA A 176 -8.78 -3.64 -16.81
N GLU A 177 -9.71 -3.52 -15.86
CA GLU A 177 -10.14 -4.65 -15.04
C GLU A 177 -10.84 -5.71 -15.89
N ASN A 178 -10.61 -6.98 -15.57
CA ASN A 178 -11.22 -8.12 -16.24
C ASN A 178 -11.53 -9.24 -15.26
N ILE A 179 -12.52 -10.08 -15.60
CA ILE A 179 -12.80 -11.31 -14.85
C ILE A 179 -11.55 -12.20 -14.83
N GLY A 180 -11.12 -12.59 -13.64
CA GLY A 180 -9.93 -13.41 -13.42
C GLY A 180 -8.61 -12.65 -13.42
N LYS A 181 -8.60 -11.34 -13.70
CA LYS A 181 -7.42 -10.50 -13.52
C LYS A 181 -7.11 -10.31 -12.05
N ARG A 182 -5.82 -10.32 -11.70
CA ARG A 182 -5.38 -10.09 -10.33
C ARG A 182 -5.68 -8.65 -9.90
N SER A 183 -6.17 -8.46 -8.68
CA SER A 183 -6.41 -7.12 -8.10
C SER A 183 -5.11 -6.38 -7.82
N GLY A 184 -5.20 -5.05 -7.66
CA GLY A 184 -4.09 -4.15 -7.39
C GLY A 184 -3.37 -3.65 -8.64
N GLY A 185 -2.20 -3.05 -8.46
CA GLY A 185 -1.26 -2.64 -9.51
C GLY A 185 0.12 -3.22 -9.23
N TYR A 186 0.89 -3.53 -10.26
CA TYR A 186 2.30 -3.89 -10.11
C TYR A 186 3.05 -3.71 -11.43
N SER A 187 4.37 -3.47 -11.33
CA SER A 187 5.31 -3.50 -12.43
C SER A 187 6.16 -4.77 -12.36
N SER A 188 6.29 -5.48 -13.46
CA SER A 188 7.05 -6.73 -13.55
C SER A 188 7.65 -6.93 -14.93
N GLY A 189 8.71 -7.72 -15.02
CA GLY A 189 9.34 -8.08 -16.29
C GLY A 189 10.61 -8.90 -16.07
N ALA A 190 11.15 -9.45 -17.15
CA ALA A 190 12.44 -10.14 -17.14
C ALA A 190 13.56 -9.25 -17.72
N TYR A 191 14.82 -9.62 -17.52
CA TYR A 191 15.99 -8.85 -17.95
C TYR A 191 15.95 -8.40 -19.42
N SER A 192 15.45 -9.23 -20.32
CA SER A 192 15.39 -8.93 -21.76
C SER A 192 13.99 -8.53 -22.26
N THR A 193 13.08 -8.17 -21.36
CA THR A 193 11.72 -7.73 -21.71
C THR A 193 11.48 -6.27 -21.28
N ALA A 194 10.41 -5.69 -21.78
CA ALA A 194 9.89 -4.47 -21.22
C ALA A 194 9.42 -4.67 -19.76
N PRO A 195 9.45 -3.65 -18.91
CA PRO A 195 8.82 -3.67 -17.59
C PRO A 195 7.31 -3.44 -17.76
N TYR A 196 6.54 -4.52 -17.79
CA TYR A 196 5.09 -4.45 -17.95
C TYR A 196 4.39 -4.04 -16.65
N ILE A 197 3.34 -3.22 -16.79
CA ILE A 197 2.50 -2.73 -15.70
C ILE A 197 1.12 -3.37 -15.81
N LEU A 198 0.61 -3.91 -14.70
CA LEU A 198 -0.79 -4.30 -14.56
C LEU A 198 -1.51 -3.27 -13.71
N LEU A 199 -2.66 -2.79 -14.17
CA LEU A 199 -3.58 -1.92 -13.44
C LEU A 199 -4.99 -2.51 -13.43
N ASN A 200 -5.83 -1.99 -12.55
CA ASN A 200 -7.28 -2.11 -12.56
C ASN A 200 -7.82 -0.68 -12.47
N TRP A 201 -8.07 -0.06 -13.61
CA TRP A 201 -8.33 1.37 -13.72
C TRP A 201 -9.81 1.71 -13.47
N HIS A 202 -10.04 2.72 -12.61
CA HIS A 202 -11.36 3.26 -12.29
C HIS A 202 -11.24 4.78 -12.15
N ASP A 203 -11.13 5.56 -13.10
CA ASP A 203 -11.12 7.04 -13.20
C ASP A 203 -10.99 7.86 -11.87
N GLU A 204 -10.28 7.31 -10.87
CA GLU A 204 -10.08 7.91 -9.56
C GLU A 204 -8.66 8.46 -9.41
N LEU A 205 -8.49 9.44 -8.52
CA LEU A 205 -7.18 10.00 -8.23
C LEU A 205 -6.20 8.94 -7.67
N SER A 206 -6.69 7.99 -6.89
CA SER A 206 -5.92 6.86 -6.37
C SER A 206 -5.29 6.02 -7.50
N ASN A 207 -6.03 5.74 -8.55
CA ASN A 207 -5.53 5.02 -9.73
C ASN A 207 -4.46 5.82 -10.48
N PHE A 208 -4.59 7.15 -10.53
CA PHE A 208 -3.56 7.98 -11.13
C PHE A 208 -2.25 7.93 -10.33
N PHE A 209 -2.32 7.94 -9.01
CA PHE A 209 -1.13 7.72 -8.17
C PHE A 209 -0.54 6.33 -8.36
N THR A 210 -1.36 5.29 -8.45
CA THR A 210 -0.89 3.92 -8.75
C THR A 210 -0.17 3.87 -10.10
N LEU A 211 -0.74 4.44 -11.16
CA LEU A 211 -0.09 4.51 -12.47
C LEU A 211 1.31 5.14 -12.40
N VAL A 212 1.42 6.28 -11.73
CA VAL A 212 2.69 7.02 -11.62
C VAL A 212 3.70 6.28 -10.73
N HIS A 213 3.23 5.59 -9.71
CA HIS A 213 4.01 4.68 -8.87
C HIS A 213 4.62 3.54 -9.69
N GLU A 214 3.79 2.80 -10.43
CA GLU A 214 4.24 1.68 -11.26
C GLU A 214 5.17 2.13 -12.41
N LEU A 215 4.96 3.33 -12.95
CA LEU A 215 5.89 3.93 -13.90
C LEU A 215 7.25 4.20 -13.27
N GLY A 216 7.32 4.53 -11.97
CA GLY A 216 8.57 4.67 -11.23
C GLY A 216 9.34 3.36 -11.16
N HIS A 217 8.69 2.27 -10.79
CA HIS A 217 9.28 0.93 -10.81
C HIS A 217 9.73 0.52 -12.21
N SER A 218 8.89 0.81 -13.21
CA SER A 218 9.20 0.48 -14.61
C SER A 218 10.43 1.23 -15.12
N ALA A 219 10.55 2.52 -14.81
CA ALA A 219 11.72 3.30 -15.16
C ALA A 219 13.00 2.79 -14.46
N HIS A 220 12.90 2.50 -13.15
CA HIS A 220 14.01 1.92 -12.38
C HIS A 220 14.48 0.58 -12.98
N SER A 221 13.55 -0.32 -13.26
CA SER A 221 13.84 -1.62 -13.90
C SER A 221 14.43 -1.44 -15.30
N TYR A 222 13.91 -0.49 -16.08
CA TYR A 222 14.43 -0.18 -17.41
C TYR A 222 15.87 0.31 -17.35
N PHE A 223 16.19 1.28 -16.49
CA PHE A 223 17.55 1.76 -16.30
C PHE A 223 18.49 0.64 -15.84
N THR A 224 18.10 -0.11 -14.80
CA THR A 224 18.90 -1.21 -14.26
C THR A 224 19.24 -2.23 -15.35
N ARG A 225 18.25 -2.69 -16.10
CA ARG A 225 18.42 -3.75 -17.11
C ARG A 225 19.17 -3.28 -18.36
N ASN A 226 19.17 -1.98 -18.66
CA ASN A 226 19.90 -1.44 -19.81
C ASN A 226 21.33 -0.98 -19.48
N THR A 227 21.65 -0.80 -18.19
CA THR A 227 22.97 -0.31 -17.77
C THR A 227 23.80 -1.37 -17.04
N GLN A 228 23.15 -2.39 -16.48
CA GLN A 228 23.82 -3.46 -15.74
C GLN A 228 23.81 -4.78 -16.53
N PRO A 229 24.82 -5.63 -16.38
CA PRO A 229 24.78 -6.98 -16.91
C PRO A 229 23.71 -7.83 -16.18
N LYS A 230 23.29 -8.93 -16.82
CA LYS A 230 22.16 -9.75 -16.35
C LYS A 230 22.24 -10.16 -14.88
N GLN A 231 23.43 -10.49 -14.38
CA GLN A 231 23.66 -10.90 -12.97
C GLN A 231 23.40 -9.75 -11.96
N TYR A 232 23.34 -8.52 -12.42
CA TYR A 232 23.01 -7.31 -11.65
C TYR A 232 21.75 -6.61 -12.19
N GLY A 233 20.93 -7.33 -12.95
CA GLY A 233 19.73 -6.81 -13.59
C GLY A 233 18.54 -6.61 -12.65
N ASP A 234 18.68 -6.93 -11.37
CA ASP A 234 17.72 -6.66 -10.29
C ASP A 234 18.34 -5.74 -9.24
N TYR A 235 17.50 -5.16 -8.42
CA TYR A 235 17.88 -4.26 -7.33
C TYR A 235 17.19 -4.67 -6.02
N SER A 236 17.79 -4.27 -4.89
CA SER A 236 17.25 -4.55 -3.56
C SER A 236 15.86 -3.93 -3.39
N ILE A 237 14.96 -4.65 -2.70
CA ILE A 237 13.66 -4.12 -2.29
C ILE A 237 13.77 -2.82 -1.49
N PHE A 238 14.85 -2.64 -0.74
CA PHE A 238 15.14 -1.41 0.00
C PHE A 238 15.22 -0.16 -0.90
N LEU A 239 15.61 -0.33 -2.16
CA LEU A 239 15.71 0.76 -3.14
C LEU A 239 14.48 0.88 -4.05
N ALA A 240 13.67 -0.17 -4.13
CA ALA A 240 12.56 -0.25 -5.09
C ALA A 240 11.59 0.93 -4.98
N GLU A 241 11.16 1.23 -3.75
CA GLU A 241 10.14 2.26 -3.50
C GLU A 241 10.68 3.70 -3.56
N ILE A 242 12.00 3.90 -3.67
CA ILE A 242 12.56 5.25 -3.84
C ILE A 242 12.09 5.84 -5.17
N ALA A 243 12.13 5.08 -6.26
CA ALA A 243 11.72 5.54 -7.58
C ALA A 243 10.20 5.79 -7.64
N SER A 244 9.40 4.84 -7.16
CA SER A 244 7.94 4.92 -7.17
C SER A 244 7.41 6.08 -6.34
N THR A 245 7.86 6.21 -5.08
CA THR A 245 7.42 7.28 -4.17
C THR A 245 7.95 8.65 -4.57
N THR A 246 9.12 8.74 -5.23
CA THR A 246 9.60 9.99 -5.83
C THR A 246 8.63 10.48 -6.90
N ASN A 247 8.20 9.61 -7.81
CA ASN A 247 7.20 9.94 -8.80
C ASN A 247 5.89 10.44 -8.20
N GLU A 248 5.41 9.77 -7.14
CA GLU A 248 4.19 10.19 -6.43
C GLU A 248 4.32 11.59 -5.80
N ASN A 249 5.49 11.91 -5.23
CA ASN A 249 5.73 13.24 -4.66
C ASN A 249 5.77 14.32 -5.75
N ILE A 250 6.40 14.04 -6.89
CA ILE A 250 6.42 14.95 -8.04
C ILE A 250 5.01 15.15 -8.59
N LEU A 251 4.21 14.08 -8.70
CA LEU A 251 2.81 14.18 -9.10
C LEU A 251 2.00 15.03 -8.12
N THR A 252 2.22 14.87 -6.81
CA THR A 252 1.53 15.66 -5.79
C THR A 252 1.82 17.15 -5.98
N ASP A 253 3.08 17.53 -6.16
CA ASP A 253 3.50 18.91 -6.41
C ASP A 253 2.88 19.47 -7.71
N TYR A 254 2.89 18.68 -8.78
CA TYR A 254 2.24 19.04 -10.04
C TYR A 254 0.74 19.30 -9.89
N LEU A 255 0.03 18.39 -9.19
CA LEU A 255 -1.41 18.52 -8.98
C LEU A 255 -1.77 19.74 -8.12
N LEU A 256 -0.99 20.02 -7.05
CA LEU A 256 -1.19 21.20 -6.21
C LEU A 256 -0.96 22.51 -6.97
N LYS A 257 -0.05 22.54 -7.94
CA LYS A 257 0.17 23.70 -8.82
C LYS A 257 -0.92 23.85 -9.87
N LYS A 258 -1.43 22.74 -10.40
CA LYS A 258 -2.45 22.70 -11.45
C LYS A 258 -3.85 23.03 -10.92
N HIS A 259 -4.19 22.54 -9.74
CA HIS A 259 -5.48 22.74 -9.10
C HIS A 259 -5.37 23.79 -7.99
N THR A 260 -5.83 25.00 -8.27
CA THR A 260 -5.76 26.16 -7.36
C THR A 260 -7.01 26.30 -6.48
N ASP A 261 -8.07 25.57 -6.78
CA ASP A 261 -9.27 25.50 -5.96
C ASP A 261 -8.98 24.87 -4.60
N LYS A 262 -9.53 25.45 -3.51
CA LYS A 262 -9.25 25.03 -2.14
C LYS A 262 -9.73 23.61 -1.82
N GLU A 263 -10.88 23.20 -2.36
CA GLU A 263 -11.42 21.87 -2.11
C GLU A 263 -10.58 20.81 -2.82
N ALA A 264 -10.17 21.09 -4.05
CA ALA A 264 -9.22 20.26 -4.79
C ALA A 264 -7.87 20.13 -4.04
N GLN A 265 -7.32 21.21 -3.54
CA GLN A 265 -6.07 21.20 -2.77
C GLN A 265 -6.20 20.41 -1.46
N LYS A 266 -7.30 20.57 -0.73
CA LYS A 266 -7.58 19.77 0.48
C LYS A 266 -7.65 18.28 0.16
N TYR A 267 -8.31 17.92 -0.93
CA TYR A 267 -8.42 16.53 -1.37
C TYR A 267 -7.06 15.93 -1.70
N ILE A 268 -6.22 16.63 -2.47
CA ILE A 268 -4.85 16.20 -2.78
C ILE A 268 -4.00 16.04 -1.51
N LEU A 269 -4.05 17.03 -0.60
CA LEU A 269 -3.31 17.00 0.65
C LEU A 269 -3.79 15.90 1.58
N ASN A 270 -5.11 15.64 1.66
CA ASN A 270 -5.63 14.54 2.45
C ASN A 270 -5.15 13.18 1.92
N ASN A 271 -5.16 12.99 0.59
CA ASN A 271 -4.61 11.81 -0.05
C ASN A 271 -3.11 11.65 0.27
N TYR A 272 -2.35 12.73 0.24
CA TYR A 272 -0.93 12.74 0.60
C TYR A 272 -0.70 12.31 2.06
N LEU A 273 -1.45 12.87 3.01
CA LEU A 273 -1.37 12.50 4.44
C LEU A 273 -1.80 11.06 4.68
N HIS A 274 -2.83 10.59 3.98
CA HIS A 274 -3.28 9.20 4.05
C HIS A 274 -2.18 8.22 3.60
N ARG A 275 -1.42 8.56 2.56
CA ARG A 275 -0.28 7.74 2.10
C ARG A 275 0.83 7.69 3.15
N PHE A 276 1.14 8.80 3.85
CA PHE A 276 2.07 8.77 4.99
C PHE A 276 1.58 7.83 6.10
N LYS A 277 0.29 7.89 6.44
CA LYS A 277 -0.31 7.00 7.45
C LYS A 277 -0.14 5.53 7.05
N SER A 278 -0.48 5.18 5.81
CA SER A 278 -0.49 3.78 5.33
C SER A 278 0.91 3.26 5.01
N THR A 279 1.82 4.10 4.52
CA THR A 279 3.15 3.66 4.07
C THR A 279 4.18 3.71 5.19
N ILE A 280 4.23 4.77 5.99
CA ILE A 280 5.24 4.90 7.06
C ILE A 280 4.71 4.28 8.36
N PHE A 281 3.66 4.83 8.95
CA PHE A 281 3.20 4.40 10.26
C PHE A 281 2.67 2.97 10.25
N ARG A 282 1.82 2.61 9.29
CA ARG A 282 1.23 1.28 9.23
C ARG A 282 2.26 0.20 8.90
N GLN A 283 3.18 0.46 7.98
CA GLN A 283 4.20 -0.53 7.63
C GLN A 283 5.21 -0.73 8.77
N THR A 284 5.60 0.34 9.46
CA THR A 284 6.45 0.22 10.66
C THR A 284 5.74 -0.56 11.78
N GLN A 285 4.44 -0.34 11.99
CA GLN A 285 3.64 -1.12 12.94
C GLN A 285 3.66 -2.62 12.62
N PHE A 286 3.54 -2.99 11.35
CA PHE A 286 3.64 -4.39 10.93
C PHE A 286 5.05 -4.94 11.17
N ALA A 287 6.08 -4.19 10.80
CA ALA A 287 7.47 -4.60 10.99
C ALA A 287 7.79 -4.80 12.48
N GLU A 288 7.37 -3.89 13.36
CA GLU A 288 7.55 -4.00 14.80
C GLU A 288 6.81 -5.22 15.38
N PHE A 289 5.54 -5.44 14.98
CA PHE A 289 4.79 -6.63 15.36
C PHE A 289 5.49 -7.91 14.89
N GLU A 290 5.91 -7.98 13.65
CA GLU A 290 6.60 -9.12 13.08
C GLU A 290 7.89 -9.43 13.84
N HIS A 291 8.67 -8.40 14.15
CA HIS A 291 9.88 -8.55 14.96
C HIS A 291 9.58 -9.10 16.36
N GLN A 292 8.54 -8.59 17.02
CA GLN A 292 8.17 -9.05 18.37
C GLN A 292 7.78 -10.53 18.40
N ILE A 293 6.97 -11.01 17.47
CA ILE A 293 6.57 -12.43 17.43
C ILE A 293 7.75 -13.35 17.11
N HIS A 294 8.73 -12.92 16.31
CA HIS A 294 9.96 -13.69 16.06
C HIS A 294 10.84 -13.76 17.32
N LEU A 295 10.97 -12.65 18.05
CA LEU A 295 11.70 -12.62 19.33
C LEU A 295 11.03 -13.51 20.39
N MET A 296 9.70 -13.49 20.51
CA MET A 296 8.96 -14.35 21.45
C MET A 296 9.26 -15.82 21.17
N ASP A 297 9.17 -16.26 19.93
CA ASP A 297 9.46 -17.65 19.56
C ASP A 297 10.95 -18.00 19.80
N GLN A 298 11.87 -17.12 19.45
CA GLN A 298 13.30 -17.30 19.71
C GLN A 298 13.62 -17.45 21.21
N GLN A 299 12.85 -16.80 22.07
CA GLN A 299 12.94 -16.90 23.52
C GLN A 299 12.17 -18.12 24.08
N GLY A 300 11.59 -18.95 23.23
CA GLY A 300 10.81 -20.11 23.63
C GLY A 300 9.42 -19.79 24.18
N GLN A 301 8.91 -18.60 23.96
CA GLN A 301 7.55 -18.20 24.34
C GLN A 301 6.53 -18.75 23.33
N PRO A 302 5.39 -19.28 23.78
CA PRO A 302 4.37 -19.80 22.87
C PRO A 302 3.68 -18.66 22.12
N LEU A 303 3.52 -18.84 20.81
CA LEU A 303 2.70 -17.95 19.98
C LEU A 303 1.28 -18.51 19.93
N THR A 304 0.34 -17.80 20.49
CA THR A 304 -1.09 -18.12 20.53
C THR A 304 -1.90 -16.96 19.96
N GLN A 305 -3.19 -17.11 19.83
CA GLN A 305 -4.09 -16.04 19.41
C GLN A 305 -4.28 -14.95 20.51
N GLU A 306 -3.77 -15.17 21.71
CA GLU A 306 -3.86 -14.26 22.86
C GLU A 306 -2.52 -13.55 23.14
N SER A 307 -1.40 -14.11 22.68
CA SER A 307 -0.09 -13.47 22.77
C SER A 307 0.11 -12.46 21.66
#